data_7fbb8f9d041796fa4b7175dadd17c6ef
#
_entry.id   7fbb8f9d041796fa4b7175dadd17c6ef
#
_cell.length_a   1.000
_cell.length_b   1.000
_cell.length_c   1.000
_cell.angle_alpha   90.00
_cell.angle_beta   90.00
_cell.angle_gamma   90.00
#
_symmetry.space_group_name_H-M   'P 1'
#
loop_
_entity.id
_entity.type
_entity.pdbx_description
1 polymer ?
#
loop_
_entity_poly.entity_id
_entity_poly.type
_entity_poly.pdbx_seq_one_letter_code
_entity_poly.pdbx_strand_id
1 'polypeptide(L)'
;MQELNSFQSIESSDEDSQAWAIPFADMMTLLLTLFILLLVILKESEKFIDREINLILDETEAQLKEEINNENVVIERATKGVKVTLRGNLFQSMKANVNKSYIPTIQEISRIIEECRLFNIDKTENYTALMDYLEEANLELNVEIRCEGHTDDAILPPESDFRSNWELSSARSLRVVRIMNQASSISERYFSYNGYGEFRPLIDVTSIKNYNEKKRARAYNRRVEIYLDAFARPKTRSSEQEFINMITKKDENDAKSQKGK
;
A
#
# COMPACT_ATOMS: atom_id res chain seq x y z
N MET A 1 74.45 28.20 -21.87
CA MET A 1 73.73 28.94 -20.79
C MET A 1 72.30 29.35 -21.18
N GLN A 2 71.90 29.45 -22.43
CA GLN A 2 70.50 29.75 -22.84
C GLN A 2 69.54 28.57 -22.79
N GLU A 3 70.00 27.36 -22.96
CA GLU A 3 69.11 26.16 -22.90
C GLU A 3 68.68 25.77 -21.47
N LEU A 4 69.53 26.05 -20.45
CA LEU A 4 69.17 25.78 -19.04
C LEU A 4 68.05 26.68 -18.52
N ASN A 5 67.96 27.91 -19.02
CA ASN A 5 66.91 28.86 -18.61
C ASN A 5 65.57 28.56 -19.23
N SER A 6 65.49 27.86 -20.37
CA SER A 6 64.21 27.44 -20.98
C SER A 6 63.60 26.27 -20.29
N PHE A 7 64.34 25.32 -19.71
CA PHE A 7 63.88 24.23 -18.94
C PHE A 7 63.30 24.67 -17.58
N GLN A 8 63.90 25.60 -16.88
CA GLN A 8 63.43 26.18 -15.63
C GLN A 8 62.12 26.98 -15.79
N SER A 9 61.93 27.65 -16.94
CA SER A 9 60.69 28.39 -17.21
C SER A 9 59.48 27.50 -17.54
N ILE A 10 59.70 26.28 -18.05
CA ILE A 10 58.69 25.32 -18.36
C ILE A 10 58.21 24.59 -17.06
N GLU A 11 59.16 24.25 -16.18
CA GLU A 11 58.79 23.63 -14.86
C GLU A 11 58.01 24.57 -13.96
N SER A 12 58.37 25.88 -13.88
CA SER A 12 57.65 26.85 -13.06
C SER A 12 56.23 27.18 -13.58
N SER A 13 55.96 27.04 -14.87
CA SER A 13 54.64 27.27 -15.46
C SER A 13 53.68 26.08 -15.23
N ASP A 14 54.21 24.88 -15.08
CA ASP A 14 53.40 23.69 -14.77
C ASP A 14 53.02 23.60 -13.27
N GLU A 15 53.91 24.03 -12.36
CA GLU A 15 53.62 24.10 -10.93
C GLU A 15 52.51 25.15 -10.61
N ASP A 16 52.56 26.32 -11.20
CA ASP A 16 51.54 27.36 -11.03
C ASP A 16 50.19 26.95 -11.64
N SER A 17 50.20 26.19 -12.74
CA SER A 17 48.98 25.70 -13.38
C SER A 17 48.26 24.62 -12.57
N GLN A 18 48.92 23.93 -11.65
CA GLN A 18 48.35 22.91 -10.79
C GLN A 18 47.98 23.41 -9.40
N ALA A 19 48.40 24.57 -8.99
CA ALA A 19 48.16 25.13 -7.65
C ALA A 19 46.68 25.32 -7.31
N TRP A 20 45.80 25.51 -8.28
CA TRP A 20 44.35 25.62 -8.11
C TRP A 20 43.67 24.24 -7.89
N ALA A 21 44.32 23.16 -8.35
CA ALA A 21 43.72 21.82 -8.30
C ALA A 21 43.55 21.31 -6.86
N ILE A 22 44.46 21.65 -5.96
CA ILE A 22 44.44 21.24 -4.55
C ILE A 22 43.24 21.87 -3.82
N PRO A 23 43.00 23.19 -3.81
CA PRO A 23 41.86 23.79 -3.17
C PRO A 23 40.54 23.38 -3.87
N PHE A 24 40.54 23.15 -5.18
CA PHE A 24 39.39 22.63 -5.90
C PHE A 24 39.04 21.22 -5.46
N ALA A 25 40.02 20.30 -5.35
CA ALA A 25 39.79 18.93 -4.85
C ALA A 25 39.28 18.94 -3.41
N ASP A 26 39.79 19.83 -2.55
CA ASP A 26 39.29 19.97 -1.17
C ASP A 26 37.83 20.43 -1.15
N MET A 27 37.46 21.44 -1.91
CA MET A 27 36.08 21.89 -2.05
C MET A 27 35.15 20.76 -2.57
N MET A 28 35.60 19.97 -3.55
CA MET A 28 34.81 18.86 -4.09
C MET A 28 34.67 17.74 -3.08
N THR A 29 35.68 17.43 -2.28
CA THR A 29 35.61 16.44 -1.22
C THR A 29 34.67 16.87 -0.08
N LEU A 30 34.69 18.14 0.32
CA LEU A 30 33.79 18.72 1.30
C LEU A 30 32.34 18.68 0.79
N LEU A 31 32.11 19.02 -0.48
CA LEU A 31 30.81 18.95 -1.10
C LEU A 31 30.29 17.50 -1.15
N LEU A 32 31.14 16.55 -1.53
CA LEU A 32 30.81 15.14 -1.55
C LEU A 32 30.42 14.61 -0.15
N THR A 33 31.23 14.94 0.85
CA THR A 33 30.93 14.53 2.24
C THR A 33 29.63 15.13 2.76
N LEU A 34 29.33 16.38 2.40
CA LEU A 34 28.05 17.02 2.71
C LEU A 34 26.88 16.27 2.07
N PHE A 35 26.98 15.91 0.77
CA PHE A 35 25.93 15.13 0.11
C PHE A 35 25.74 13.75 0.73
N ILE A 36 26.82 13.05 1.07
CA ILE A 36 26.73 11.76 1.75
C ILE A 36 26.00 11.91 3.09
N LEU A 37 26.36 12.95 3.88
CA LEU A 37 25.71 13.21 5.16
C LEU A 37 24.19 13.46 4.98
N LEU A 38 23.81 14.29 4.02
CA LEU A 38 22.40 14.54 3.70
C LEU A 38 21.67 13.28 3.30
N LEU A 39 22.27 12.42 2.46
CA LEU A 39 21.66 11.13 2.07
C LEU A 39 21.47 10.20 3.28
N VAL A 40 22.41 10.16 4.21
CA VAL A 40 22.30 9.36 5.43
C VAL A 40 21.12 9.84 6.30
N ILE A 41 21.02 11.16 6.53
CA ILE A 41 19.95 11.75 7.33
C ILE A 41 18.57 11.46 6.71
N LEU A 42 18.41 11.64 5.40
CA LEU A 42 17.16 11.35 4.69
C LEU A 42 16.77 9.87 4.82
N LYS A 43 17.74 8.98 4.68
CA LYS A 43 17.50 7.53 4.79
C LYS A 43 17.13 7.07 6.21
N GLU A 44 17.60 7.75 7.24
CA GLU A 44 17.22 7.45 8.63
C GLU A 44 15.78 7.84 8.93
N SER A 45 15.31 8.96 8.40
CA SER A 45 13.92 9.42 8.56
C SER A 45 12.93 8.45 7.91
N GLU A 46 13.20 7.96 6.71
CA GLU A 46 12.35 6.95 6.04
C GLU A 46 12.27 5.65 6.86
N LYS A 47 13.39 5.18 7.40
CA LYS A 47 13.42 3.98 8.24
C LYS A 47 12.64 4.13 9.54
N PHE A 48 12.60 5.33 10.13
CA PHE A 48 11.82 5.58 11.33
C PHE A 48 10.32 5.43 11.05
N ILE A 49 9.83 6.07 9.99
CA ILE A 49 8.43 5.99 9.56
C ILE A 49 8.01 4.54 9.31
N ASP A 50 8.78 3.81 8.50
CA ASP A 50 8.50 2.42 8.19
C ASP A 50 8.48 1.54 9.44
N ARG A 51 9.39 1.78 10.39
CA ARG A 51 9.45 1.04 11.65
C ARG A 51 8.21 1.27 12.50
N GLU A 52 7.77 2.53 12.67
CA GLU A 52 6.59 2.85 13.48
C GLU A 52 5.32 2.27 12.86
N ILE A 53 5.15 2.37 11.54
CA ILE A 53 4.02 1.73 10.83
C ILE A 53 4.05 0.22 11.03
N ASN A 54 5.22 -0.42 10.90
CA ASN A 54 5.36 -1.86 11.09
C ASN A 54 5.03 -2.30 12.52
N LEU A 55 5.45 -1.55 13.53
CA LEU A 55 5.10 -1.85 14.93
C LEU A 55 3.58 -1.85 15.14
N ILE A 56 2.86 -0.88 14.60
CA ILE A 56 1.40 -0.81 14.72
C ILE A 56 0.74 -2.00 14.01
N LEU A 57 1.24 -2.37 12.83
CA LEU A 57 0.72 -3.49 12.07
C LEU A 57 1.01 -4.84 12.76
N ASP A 58 2.17 -4.98 13.40
CA ASP A 58 2.53 -6.18 14.16
C ASP A 58 1.66 -6.32 15.42
N GLU A 59 1.35 -5.21 16.11
CA GLU A 59 0.39 -5.20 17.22
C GLU A 59 -1.01 -5.59 16.76
N THR A 60 -1.46 -5.06 15.62
CA THR A 60 -2.78 -5.39 15.04
C THR A 60 -2.85 -6.86 14.62
N GLU A 61 -1.77 -7.40 14.04
CA GLU A 61 -1.70 -8.83 13.71
C GLU A 61 -1.81 -9.69 14.95
N ALA A 62 -1.07 -9.34 16.02
CA ALA A 62 -1.10 -10.07 17.30
C ALA A 62 -2.49 -10.05 17.92
N GLN A 63 -3.15 -8.89 17.97
CA GLN A 63 -4.50 -8.74 18.48
C GLN A 63 -5.51 -9.57 17.67
N LEU A 64 -5.44 -9.50 16.34
CA LEU A 64 -6.30 -10.31 15.47
C LEU A 64 -6.11 -11.81 15.73
N LYS A 65 -4.87 -12.29 15.93
CA LYS A 65 -4.59 -13.70 16.22
C LYS A 65 -5.08 -14.14 17.60
N GLU A 66 -5.07 -13.26 18.58
CA GLU A 66 -5.54 -13.53 19.94
C GLU A 66 -7.07 -13.60 20.01
N GLU A 67 -7.76 -12.67 19.38
CA GLU A 67 -9.22 -12.55 19.47
C GLU A 67 -9.96 -13.44 18.46
N ILE A 68 -9.41 -13.65 17.27
CA ILE A 68 -10.05 -14.45 16.23
C ILE A 68 -9.67 -15.93 16.35
N ASN A 69 -10.44 -16.68 17.10
CA ASN A 69 -10.26 -18.12 17.21
C ASN A 69 -11.20 -18.87 16.25
N ASN A 70 -10.78 -18.98 14.97
CA ASN A 70 -11.55 -19.67 13.93
C ASN A 70 -10.60 -20.42 12.97
N GLU A 71 -10.74 -21.75 12.87
CA GLU A 71 -9.88 -22.60 12.02
C GLU A 71 -9.93 -22.23 10.51
N ASN A 72 -10.98 -21.56 10.08
CA ASN A 72 -11.15 -21.10 8.70
C ASN A 72 -10.59 -19.69 8.44
N VAL A 73 -10.02 -19.07 9.46
CA VAL A 73 -9.38 -17.76 9.37
C VAL A 73 -7.88 -17.93 9.53
N VAL A 74 -7.11 -17.40 8.58
CA VAL A 74 -5.65 -17.37 8.64
C VAL A 74 -5.20 -15.93 8.63
N ILE A 75 -4.38 -15.55 9.61
CA ILE A 75 -3.87 -14.20 9.78
C ILE A 75 -2.36 -14.25 9.60
N GLU A 76 -1.86 -13.45 8.69
CA GLU A 76 -0.44 -13.41 8.29
C GLU A 76 0.02 -11.98 8.08
N ARG A 77 1.30 -11.73 8.38
CA ARG A 77 1.94 -10.48 8.01
C ARG A 77 2.15 -10.43 6.49
N ALA A 78 1.70 -9.37 5.85
CA ALA A 78 1.95 -9.06 4.45
C ALA A 78 3.05 -8.01 4.32
N THR A 79 3.59 -7.80 3.13
CA THR A 79 4.71 -6.86 2.87
C THR A 79 4.42 -5.43 3.32
N LYS A 80 3.17 -4.98 3.17
CA LYS A 80 2.74 -3.61 3.50
C LYS A 80 1.62 -3.56 4.53
N GLY A 81 1.30 -4.68 5.16
CA GLY A 81 0.13 -4.73 6.02
C GLY A 81 -0.09 -6.08 6.69
N VAL A 82 -1.32 -6.29 7.13
CA VAL A 82 -1.81 -7.55 7.70
C VAL A 82 -2.81 -8.15 6.73
N LYS A 83 -2.68 -9.45 6.47
CA LYS A 83 -3.60 -10.21 5.62
C LYS A 83 -4.42 -11.19 6.45
N VAL A 84 -5.73 -11.10 6.35
CA VAL A 84 -6.69 -12.03 6.94
C VAL A 84 -7.36 -12.81 5.82
N THR A 85 -7.15 -14.11 5.77
CA THR A 85 -7.73 -15.00 4.76
C THR A 85 -8.92 -15.77 5.35
N LEU A 86 -10.11 -15.54 4.80
CA LEU A 86 -11.34 -16.25 5.14
C LEU A 86 -11.55 -17.39 4.15
N ARG A 87 -11.62 -18.64 4.67
CA ARG A 87 -11.73 -19.88 3.88
C ARG A 87 -12.99 -20.65 4.22
N GLY A 88 -13.16 -21.81 3.58
CA GLY A 88 -14.23 -22.74 3.88
C GLY A 88 -15.58 -22.36 3.28
N ASN A 89 -16.65 -22.61 4.03
CA ASN A 89 -18.03 -22.35 3.56
C ASN A 89 -18.46 -20.90 3.81
N LEU A 90 -17.57 -19.93 3.52
CA LEU A 90 -17.83 -18.50 3.70
C LEU A 90 -19.07 -18.03 2.91
N PHE A 91 -19.28 -18.58 1.72
CA PHE A 91 -20.39 -18.25 0.84
C PHE A 91 -21.25 -19.48 0.53
N GLN A 92 -22.52 -19.24 0.26
CA GLN A 92 -23.35 -20.23 -0.38
C GLN A 92 -22.83 -20.54 -1.78
N SER A 93 -23.03 -21.79 -2.23
CA SER A 93 -22.56 -22.20 -3.56
C SER A 93 -23.10 -21.26 -4.64
N MET A 94 -22.22 -20.79 -5.53
CA MET A 94 -22.52 -19.90 -6.66
C MET A 94 -23.22 -18.58 -6.29
N LYS A 95 -23.23 -18.20 -5.01
CA LYS A 95 -23.83 -16.94 -4.52
C LYS A 95 -22.78 -16.06 -3.86
N ALA A 96 -23.09 -14.77 -3.76
CA ALA A 96 -22.29 -13.80 -3.03
C ALA A 96 -22.77 -13.62 -1.58
N ASN A 97 -23.80 -14.32 -1.15
CA ASN A 97 -24.32 -14.22 0.20
C ASN A 97 -23.40 -14.93 1.19
N VAL A 98 -22.90 -14.18 2.16
CA VAL A 98 -22.09 -14.71 3.27
C VAL A 98 -22.96 -15.59 4.17
N ASN A 99 -22.44 -16.73 4.56
CA ASN A 99 -23.11 -17.60 5.53
C ASN A 99 -23.21 -16.90 6.89
N LYS A 100 -24.37 -17.02 7.52
CA LYS A 100 -24.66 -16.34 8.80
C LYS A 100 -23.63 -16.64 9.91
N SER A 101 -23.02 -17.82 9.89
CA SER A 101 -21.98 -18.22 10.85
C SER A 101 -20.68 -17.41 10.75
N TYR A 102 -20.40 -16.81 9.60
CA TYR A 102 -19.19 -16.00 9.39
C TYR A 102 -19.40 -14.50 9.63
N ILE A 103 -20.65 -14.04 9.68
CA ILE A 103 -20.94 -12.62 9.88
C ILE A 103 -20.33 -12.10 11.19
N PRO A 104 -20.47 -12.78 12.36
CA PRO A 104 -19.83 -12.29 13.59
C PRO A 104 -18.31 -12.19 13.49
N THR A 105 -17.67 -13.18 12.85
CA THR A 105 -16.20 -13.15 12.65
C THR A 105 -15.76 -11.97 11.80
N ILE A 106 -16.48 -11.65 10.71
CA ILE A 106 -16.17 -10.50 9.86
C ILE A 106 -16.39 -9.19 10.62
N GLN A 107 -17.44 -9.11 11.43
CA GLN A 107 -17.71 -7.94 12.28
C GLN A 107 -16.63 -7.75 13.33
N GLU A 108 -16.16 -8.86 13.94
CA GLU A 108 -15.08 -8.83 14.93
C GLU A 108 -13.78 -8.34 14.30
N ILE A 109 -13.40 -8.88 13.13
CA ILE A 109 -12.24 -8.39 12.36
C ILE A 109 -12.35 -6.89 12.11
N SER A 110 -13.55 -6.40 11.75
CA SER A 110 -13.74 -4.97 11.48
C SER A 110 -13.57 -4.10 12.72
N ARG A 111 -14.07 -4.58 13.90
CA ARG A 111 -13.88 -3.86 15.17
C ARG A 111 -12.43 -3.81 15.60
N ILE A 112 -11.71 -4.92 15.52
CA ILE A 112 -10.27 -4.94 15.85
C ILE A 112 -9.50 -3.98 14.94
N ILE A 113 -9.81 -3.95 13.64
CA ILE A 113 -9.20 -3.00 12.71
C ILE A 113 -9.54 -1.55 13.08
N GLU A 114 -10.79 -1.26 13.48
CA GLU A 114 -11.22 0.08 13.92
C GLU A 114 -10.48 0.52 15.19
N GLU A 115 -10.25 -0.39 16.13
CA GLU A 115 -9.55 -0.13 17.38
C GLU A 115 -8.03 0.01 17.18
N CYS A 116 -7.51 -0.44 16.05
CA CYS A 116 -6.10 -0.32 15.71
C CYS A 116 -5.66 1.15 15.70
N ARG A 117 -4.43 1.40 16.14
CA ARG A 117 -3.85 2.75 16.25
C ARG A 117 -3.85 3.53 14.92
N LEU A 118 -3.89 2.85 13.77
CA LEU A 118 -3.98 3.50 12.45
C LEU A 118 -5.25 4.34 12.25
N PHE A 119 -6.34 4.01 12.92
CA PHE A 119 -7.61 4.74 12.85
C PHE A 119 -7.90 5.59 14.09
N ASN A 120 -7.05 5.49 15.14
CA ASN A 120 -7.19 6.23 16.40
C ASN A 120 -6.02 7.20 16.64
N ILE A 121 -5.53 7.80 15.58
CA ILE A 121 -4.34 8.67 15.53
C ILE A 121 -4.38 9.79 16.58
N ASP A 122 -5.54 10.42 16.77
CA ASP A 122 -5.69 11.60 17.65
C ASP A 122 -5.63 11.29 19.16
N LYS A 123 -5.48 10.04 19.56
CA LYS A 123 -5.65 9.60 20.95
C LYS A 123 -4.35 9.22 21.68
N THR A 124 -3.19 9.22 21.02
CA THR A 124 -1.96 8.70 21.61
C THR A 124 -0.78 9.67 21.41
N GLU A 125 -0.09 10.06 22.51
CA GLU A 125 1.04 11.02 22.51
C GLU A 125 2.22 10.59 21.60
N ASN A 126 2.49 9.30 21.45
CA ASN A 126 3.57 8.79 20.58
C ASN A 126 3.29 8.97 19.09
N TYR A 127 2.07 9.28 18.74
CA TYR A 127 1.65 9.43 17.33
C TYR A 127 1.93 10.83 16.78
N THR A 128 2.02 11.84 17.65
CA THR A 128 2.42 13.19 17.22
C THR A 128 3.77 13.17 16.55
N ALA A 129 4.73 12.43 17.09
CA ALA A 129 6.06 12.32 16.50
C ALA A 129 6.03 11.72 15.08
N LEU A 130 5.24 10.65 14.83
CA LEU A 130 5.12 10.07 13.48
C LEU A 130 4.46 11.06 12.51
N MET A 131 3.43 11.77 12.96
CA MET A 131 2.74 12.75 12.10
C MET A 131 3.63 13.95 11.81
N ASP A 132 4.41 14.43 12.79
CA ASP A 132 5.39 15.50 12.61
C ASP A 132 6.47 15.09 11.59
N TYR A 133 7.00 13.87 11.70
CA TYR A 133 7.96 13.34 10.71
C TYR A 133 7.38 13.19 9.31
N LEU A 134 6.12 12.72 9.20
CA LEU A 134 5.45 12.63 7.92
C LEU A 134 5.26 14.01 7.30
N GLU A 135 4.92 15.02 8.11
CA GLU A 135 4.72 16.38 7.65
C GLU A 135 6.03 17.03 7.20
N GLU A 136 7.11 16.90 7.99
CA GLU A 136 8.44 17.38 7.63
C GLU A 136 8.98 16.75 6.36
N ALA A 137 8.74 15.44 6.17
CA ALA A 137 9.12 14.71 4.97
C ALA A 137 8.19 14.96 3.75
N ASN A 138 7.13 15.77 3.90
CA ASN A 138 6.08 15.96 2.91
C ASN A 138 5.42 14.65 2.46
N LEU A 139 5.23 13.73 3.42
CA LEU A 139 4.57 12.45 3.26
C LEU A 139 3.19 12.45 3.91
N GLU A 140 2.34 11.53 3.50
CA GLU A 140 1.07 11.22 4.17
C GLU A 140 0.97 9.72 4.44
N LEU A 141 0.32 9.37 5.54
CA LEU A 141 0.01 7.97 5.85
C LEU A 141 -1.17 7.53 4.98
N ASN A 142 -0.94 6.55 4.11
CA ASN A 142 -1.99 5.90 3.37
C ASN A 142 -2.42 4.62 4.10
N VAL A 143 -3.69 4.55 4.47
CA VAL A 143 -4.29 3.36 5.07
C VAL A 143 -5.40 2.87 4.14
N GLU A 144 -5.42 1.57 3.85
CA GLU A 144 -6.42 0.95 2.99
C GLU A 144 -6.84 -0.41 3.55
N ILE A 145 -8.15 -0.66 3.58
CA ILE A 145 -8.73 -1.97 3.85
C ILE A 145 -9.22 -2.53 2.52
N ARG A 146 -8.44 -3.44 1.96
CA ARG A 146 -8.68 -4.01 0.65
C ARG A 146 -9.18 -5.45 0.75
N CYS A 147 -10.35 -5.73 0.18
CA CYS A 147 -10.92 -7.07 0.15
C CYS A 147 -10.76 -7.68 -1.24
N GLU A 148 -10.14 -8.85 -1.32
CA GLU A 148 -9.90 -9.58 -2.56
C GLU A 148 -10.70 -10.89 -2.59
N GLY A 149 -11.59 -11.03 -3.57
CA GLY A 149 -12.41 -12.22 -3.77
C GLY A 149 -11.77 -13.19 -4.77
N HIS A 150 -11.81 -14.48 -4.44
CA HIS A 150 -11.30 -15.57 -5.29
C HIS A 150 -12.34 -16.68 -5.42
N THR A 151 -12.38 -17.30 -6.59
CA THR A 151 -13.19 -18.50 -6.86
C THR A 151 -12.28 -19.70 -7.13
N ASP A 152 -12.89 -20.85 -7.27
CA ASP A 152 -12.26 -22.01 -7.93
C ASP A 152 -12.44 -21.93 -9.46
N ASP A 153 -11.90 -22.93 -10.17
CA ASP A 153 -11.95 -23.10 -11.62
C ASP A 153 -13.28 -23.70 -12.11
N ALA A 154 -14.30 -23.80 -11.27
CA ALA A 154 -15.60 -24.33 -11.70
C ALA A 154 -16.32 -23.34 -12.61
N ILE A 155 -16.83 -23.83 -13.72
CA ILE A 155 -17.65 -23.05 -14.64
C ILE A 155 -18.99 -22.79 -13.97
N LEU A 156 -19.44 -21.53 -14.02
CA LEU A 156 -20.75 -21.16 -13.52
C LEU A 156 -21.86 -21.70 -14.46
N PRO A 157 -22.93 -22.25 -13.91
CA PRO A 157 -24.05 -22.71 -14.75
C PRO A 157 -24.79 -21.51 -15.38
N PRO A 158 -25.50 -21.73 -16.49
CA PRO A 158 -26.23 -20.66 -17.20
C PRO A 158 -27.27 -19.93 -16.33
N GLU A 159 -27.82 -20.62 -15.33
CA GLU A 159 -28.82 -20.09 -14.39
C GLU A 159 -28.18 -19.28 -13.23
N SER A 160 -26.87 -19.11 -13.22
CA SER A 160 -26.19 -18.32 -12.18
C SER A 160 -26.58 -16.84 -12.28
N ASP A 161 -26.72 -16.20 -11.13
CA ASP A 161 -26.90 -14.75 -11.02
C ASP A 161 -25.68 -13.96 -11.60
N PHE A 162 -24.56 -14.64 -11.81
CA PHE A 162 -23.29 -14.06 -12.26
C PHE A 162 -22.85 -14.67 -13.58
N ARG A 163 -22.35 -13.82 -14.49
CA ARG A 163 -21.93 -14.23 -15.84
C ARG A 163 -20.54 -14.87 -15.87
N SER A 164 -19.72 -14.58 -14.84
CA SER A 164 -18.32 -15.05 -14.77
C SER A 164 -17.83 -15.15 -13.34
N ASN A 165 -16.75 -15.89 -13.14
CA ASN A 165 -16.04 -15.96 -11.88
C ASN A 165 -15.44 -14.60 -11.46
N TRP A 166 -15.20 -13.68 -12.39
CA TRP A 166 -14.84 -12.28 -12.12
C TRP A 166 -15.96 -11.54 -11.39
N GLU A 167 -17.18 -11.60 -11.92
CA GLU A 167 -18.35 -10.97 -11.30
C GLU A 167 -18.66 -11.58 -9.94
N LEU A 168 -18.65 -12.91 -9.83
CA LEU A 168 -18.92 -13.61 -8.59
C LEU A 168 -17.89 -13.24 -7.50
N SER A 169 -16.61 -13.23 -7.82
CA SER A 169 -15.54 -12.88 -6.86
C SER A 169 -15.61 -11.42 -6.43
N SER A 170 -15.89 -10.50 -7.35
CA SER A 170 -16.10 -9.08 -7.04
C SER A 170 -17.34 -8.86 -6.15
N ALA A 171 -18.45 -9.52 -6.43
CA ALA A 171 -19.65 -9.43 -5.60
C ALA A 171 -19.42 -9.98 -4.19
N ARG A 172 -18.62 -11.04 -4.05
CA ARG A 172 -18.24 -11.62 -2.75
C ARG A 172 -17.39 -10.68 -1.93
N SER A 173 -16.35 -10.11 -2.50
CA SER A 173 -15.48 -9.14 -1.81
C SER A 173 -16.27 -7.88 -1.41
N LEU A 174 -17.12 -7.35 -2.29
CA LEU A 174 -18.00 -6.22 -1.97
C LEU A 174 -18.96 -6.56 -0.82
N ARG A 175 -19.47 -7.80 -0.75
CA ARG A 175 -20.36 -8.20 0.35
C ARG A 175 -19.64 -8.22 1.69
N VAL A 176 -18.38 -8.66 1.73
CA VAL A 176 -17.55 -8.61 2.94
C VAL A 176 -17.28 -7.16 3.34
N VAL A 177 -16.88 -6.29 2.42
CA VAL A 177 -16.70 -4.84 2.67
C VAL A 177 -17.96 -4.23 3.29
N ARG A 178 -19.14 -4.51 2.75
CA ARG A 178 -20.39 -3.99 3.30
C ARG A 178 -20.66 -4.44 4.74
N ILE A 179 -20.34 -5.70 5.08
CA ILE A 179 -20.49 -6.21 6.45
C ILE A 179 -19.50 -5.50 7.37
N MET A 180 -18.25 -5.33 6.94
CA MET A 180 -17.22 -4.63 7.71
C MET A 180 -17.60 -3.16 7.94
N ASN A 181 -17.98 -2.46 6.90
CA ASN A 181 -18.36 -1.05 6.99
C ASN A 181 -19.61 -0.82 7.90
N GLN A 182 -20.57 -1.76 7.88
CA GLN A 182 -21.74 -1.71 8.77
C GLN A 182 -21.40 -2.01 10.24
N ALA A 183 -20.30 -2.69 10.50
CA ALA A 183 -19.88 -3.10 11.85
C ALA A 183 -18.90 -2.10 12.51
N SER A 184 -18.40 -1.13 11.79
CA SER A 184 -17.42 -0.14 12.26
C SER A 184 -17.80 1.27 11.83
N SER A 185 -17.19 2.27 12.47
CA SER A 185 -17.30 3.69 12.09
C SER A 185 -16.22 4.11 11.06
N ILE A 186 -15.47 3.16 10.52
CA ILE A 186 -14.43 3.43 9.52
C ILE A 186 -15.08 4.00 8.26
N SER A 187 -14.60 5.15 7.81
CA SER A 187 -15.12 5.82 6.60
C SER A 187 -14.97 4.93 5.36
N GLU A 188 -15.99 4.90 4.50
CA GLU A 188 -16.00 4.13 3.24
C GLU A 188 -14.78 4.37 2.35
N ARG A 189 -14.17 5.56 2.42
CA ARG A 189 -12.97 5.93 1.65
C ARG A 189 -11.75 5.03 1.89
N TYR A 190 -11.72 4.34 3.04
CA TYR A 190 -10.63 3.44 3.37
C TYR A 190 -10.82 2.03 2.81
N PHE A 191 -12.03 1.72 2.31
CA PHE A 191 -12.34 0.40 1.79
C PHE A 191 -12.19 0.35 0.27
N SER A 192 -11.56 -0.73 -0.20
CA SER A 192 -11.58 -1.14 -1.60
C SER A 192 -11.91 -2.61 -1.76
N TYR A 193 -12.35 -3.02 -2.93
CA TYR A 193 -12.63 -4.42 -3.22
C TYR A 193 -12.20 -4.80 -4.64
N ASN A 194 -11.71 -6.03 -4.79
CA ASN A 194 -11.31 -6.61 -6.06
C ASN A 194 -11.82 -8.04 -6.19
N GLY A 195 -12.09 -8.46 -7.40
CA GLY A 195 -12.38 -9.85 -7.73
C GLY A 195 -11.35 -10.38 -8.71
N TYR A 196 -10.76 -11.53 -8.42
CA TYR A 196 -9.74 -12.16 -9.27
C TYR A 196 -10.22 -13.44 -9.95
N GLY A 197 -11.48 -13.83 -9.75
CA GLY A 197 -11.99 -15.08 -10.32
C GLY A 197 -11.12 -16.26 -9.89
N GLU A 198 -10.89 -17.18 -10.83
CA GLU A 198 -10.01 -18.34 -10.70
C GLU A 198 -8.54 -18.07 -11.00
N PHE A 199 -8.17 -16.87 -11.44
CA PHE A 199 -6.85 -16.56 -12.01
C PHE A 199 -5.72 -16.39 -11.00
N ARG A 200 -6.03 -16.37 -9.70
CA ARG A 200 -5.04 -16.36 -8.62
C ARG A 200 -5.28 -17.49 -7.62
N PRO A 201 -5.13 -18.76 -8.06
CA PRO A 201 -5.34 -19.88 -7.17
C PRO A 201 -4.24 -19.97 -6.10
N LEU A 202 -4.59 -20.39 -4.89
CA LEU A 202 -3.60 -20.79 -3.87
C LEU A 202 -2.98 -22.15 -4.20
N ILE A 203 -3.81 -23.04 -4.75
CA ILE A 203 -3.41 -24.38 -5.14
C ILE A 203 -3.79 -24.56 -6.61
N ASP A 204 -2.79 -24.82 -7.44
CA ASP A 204 -3.04 -25.19 -8.83
C ASP A 204 -3.71 -26.57 -8.90
N VAL A 205 -4.91 -26.61 -9.44
CA VAL A 205 -5.71 -27.82 -9.55
C VAL A 205 -5.54 -28.56 -10.87
N THR A 206 -4.79 -28.01 -11.82
CA THR A 206 -4.61 -28.57 -13.16
C THR A 206 -3.86 -29.89 -13.14
N SER A 207 -2.89 -30.02 -12.26
CA SER A 207 -2.04 -31.22 -12.09
C SER A 207 -2.67 -32.30 -11.19
N ILE A 208 -3.74 -31.97 -10.45
CA ILE A 208 -4.36 -32.89 -9.47
C ILE A 208 -5.31 -33.87 -10.18
N LYS A 209 -4.94 -35.15 -10.19
CA LYS A 209 -5.73 -36.25 -10.77
C LYS A 209 -6.78 -36.80 -9.81
N ASN A 210 -6.51 -36.81 -8.50
CA ASN A 210 -7.40 -37.34 -7.49
C ASN A 210 -8.60 -36.41 -7.27
N TYR A 211 -9.81 -36.92 -7.45
CA TYR A 211 -11.04 -36.13 -7.31
C TYR A 211 -11.20 -35.48 -5.93
N ASN A 212 -10.92 -36.22 -4.85
CA ASN A 212 -11.07 -35.71 -3.50
C ASN A 212 -10.04 -34.65 -3.16
N GLU A 213 -8.82 -34.81 -3.63
CA GLU A 213 -7.76 -33.79 -3.49
C GLU A 213 -8.09 -32.52 -4.29
N LYS A 214 -8.56 -32.70 -5.52
CA LYS A 214 -9.01 -31.59 -6.37
C LYS A 214 -10.17 -30.82 -5.71
N LYS A 215 -11.14 -31.51 -5.13
CA LYS A 215 -12.25 -30.91 -4.41
C LYS A 215 -11.79 -30.12 -3.19
N ARG A 216 -10.80 -30.62 -2.45
CA ARG A 216 -10.18 -29.91 -1.31
C ARG A 216 -9.43 -28.68 -1.79
N ALA A 217 -8.58 -28.79 -2.82
CA ALA A 217 -7.83 -27.68 -3.38
C ALA A 217 -8.76 -26.55 -3.87
N ARG A 218 -9.85 -26.90 -4.56
CA ARG A 218 -10.90 -25.94 -4.93
C ARG A 218 -11.53 -25.22 -3.74
N ALA A 219 -11.74 -25.94 -2.63
CA ALA A 219 -12.28 -25.34 -1.41
C ALA A 219 -11.31 -24.31 -0.80
N TYR A 220 -9.99 -24.52 -0.89
CA TYR A 220 -8.98 -23.54 -0.49
C TYR A 220 -8.92 -22.34 -1.44
N ASN A 221 -9.14 -22.55 -2.73
CA ASN A 221 -9.14 -21.47 -3.72
C ASN A 221 -10.36 -20.54 -3.54
N ARG A 222 -11.51 -21.06 -3.09
CA ARG A 222 -12.68 -20.22 -2.74
C ARG A 222 -12.45 -19.51 -1.42
N ARG A 223 -11.98 -18.28 -1.47
CA ARG A 223 -11.64 -17.48 -0.31
C ARG A 223 -11.89 -16.00 -0.53
N VAL A 224 -11.88 -15.24 0.56
CA VAL A 224 -11.71 -13.79 0.54
C VAL A 224 -10.49 -13.45 1.39
N GLU A 225 -9.66 -12.60 0.89
CA GLU A 225 -8.51 -12.04 1.57
C GLU A 225 -8.81 -10.58 1.91
N ILE A 226 -8.63 -10.22 3.18
CA ILE A 226 -8.77 -8.86 3.68
C ILE A 226 -7.37 -8.37 4.01
N TYR A 227 -6.95 -7.29 3.40
CA TYR A 227 -5.67 -6.64 3.64
C TYR A 227 -5.90 -5.33 4.40
N LEU A 228 -5.23 -5.15 5.51
CA LEU A 228 -5.03 -3.86 6.13
C LEU A 228 -3.64 -3.38 5.70
N ASP A 229 -3.59 -2.55 4.68
CA ASP A 229 -2.35 -1.99 4.15
C ASP A 229 -2.12 -0.60 4.76
N ALA A 230 -0.89 -0.33 5.22
CA ALA A 230 -0.47 0.97 5.70
C ALA A 230 0.95 1.28 5.23
N PHE A 231 1.15 2.45 4.63
CA PHE A 231 2.46 2.91 4.15
C PHE A 231 2.48 4.42 3.98
N ALA A 232 3.66 5.01 4.10
CA ALA A 232 3.86 6.41 3.78
C ALA A 232 3.95 6.61 2.25
N ARG A 233 3.31 7.69 1.76
CA ARG A 233 3.43 8.11 0.36
C ARG A 233 3.64 9.62 0.28
N PRO A 234 4.26 10.14 -0.79
CA PRO A 234 4.36 11.57 -1.00
C PRO A 234 2.97 12.24 -0.99
N LYS A 235 2.83 13.33 -0.26
CA LYS A 235 1.62 14.16 -0.34
C LYS A 235 1.46 14.60 -1.80
N THR A 236 0.35 14.21 -2.43
CA THR A 236 0.02 14.63 -3.78
C THR A 236 -0.32 16.14 -3.74
N ARG A 237 0.75 16.95 -3.62
CA ARG A 237 0.63 18.41 -3.66
C ARG A 237 0.52 18.79 -5.13
N SER A 238 -0.46 19.46 -5.53
CA SER A 238 -0.52 20.18 -6.79
C SER A 238 -1.24 19.56 -7.98
N SER A 239 -1.12 18.28 -8.31
CA SER A 239 -1.75 17.82 -9.54
C SER A 239 -3.28 17.95 -9.51
N GLU A 240 -3.92 17.63 -8.39
CA GLU A 240 -5.37 17.86 -8.23
C GLU A 240 -5.71 19.34 -8.11
N GLN A 241 -4.96 20.10 -7.30
CA GLN A 241 -5.19 21.52 -7.11
C GLN A 241 -4.84 22.32 -8.37
N GLU A 242 -3.75 21.95 -9.07
CA GLU A 242 -3.41 22.54 -10.37
C GLU A 242 -4.43 22.16 -11.44
N PHE A 243 -4.91 20.92 -11.44
CA PHE A 243 -5.97 20.47 -12.34
C PHE A 243 -7.29 21.16 -12.07
N ILE A 244 -7.72 21.27 -10.80
CA ILE A 244 -8.91 22.04 -10.39
C ILE A 244 -8.73 23.52 -10.77
N ASN A 245 -7.58 24.12 -10.51
CA ASN A 245 -7.29 25.51 -10.87
C ASN A 245 -7.25 25.71 -12.39
N MET A 246 -6.82 24.71 -13.15
CA MET A 246 -6.81 24.75 -14.61
C MET A 246 -8.23 24.66 -15.18
N ILE A 247 -9.09 23.80 -14.63
CA ILE A 247 -10.50 23.67 -15.03
C ILE A 247 -11.26 24.97 -14.69
N THR A 248 -11.15 25.47 -13.45
CA THR A 248 -11.84 26.70 -13.03
C THR A 248 -11.41 27.92 -13.83
N LYS A 249 -10.13 28.06 -14.17
CA LYS A 249 -9.65 29.13 -15.05
C LYS A 249 -10.19 29.01 -16.48
N LYS A 250 -10.38 27.80 -16.97
CA LYS A 250 -10.94 27.55 -18.30
C LYS A 250 -12.41 27.94 -18.33
N ASP A 251 -13.20 27.56 -17.33
CA ASP A 251 -14.61 27.87 -17.21
C ASP A 251 -14.83 29.39 -17.07
N GLU A 252 -13.97 30.12 -16.32
CA GLU A 252 -14.01 31.58 -16.23
C GLU A 252 -13.70 32.29 -17.57
N ASN A 253 -12.77 31.76 -18.34
CA ASN A 253 -12.40 32.31 -19.64
C ASN A 253 -13.51 32.07 -20.69
N ASP A 254 -14.12 30.90 -20.67
CA ASP A 254 -15.23 30.54 -21.56
C ASP A 254 -16.48 31.38 -21.22
N ALA A 255 -16.75 31.62 -19.93
CA ALA A 255 -17.83 32.50 -19.47
C ALA A 255 -17.62 33.99 -19.85
N LYS A 256 -16.38 34.48 -19.85
CA LYS A 256 -16.02 35.84 -20.32
C LYS A 256 -16.12 35.98 -21.83
N SER A 257 -15.80 34.95 -22.58
CA SER A 257 -15.89 34.91 -24.05
C SER A 257 -17.34 34.93 -24.55
N GLN A 258 -18.28 34.37 -23.76
CA GLN A 258 -19.73 34.41 -24.11
C GLN A 258 -20.46 35.70 -23.75
N LYS A 259 -19.92 36.51 -22.83
CA LYS A 259 -20.49 37.84 -22.47
C LYS A 259 -19.97 38.98 -23.31
N GLY A 260 -19.02 38.72 -24.21
CA GLY A 260 -18.44 39.75 -25.11
C GLY A 260 -18.92 39.66 -26.57
N LYS A 261 -19.96 38.86 -26.83
CA LYS A 261 -20.71 38.81 -28.09
C LYS A 261 -22.14 39.21 -27.81
#